data_3b4870ba63eb8952cb95eb850af62bce
#
_entry.id   3b4870ba63eb8952cb95eb850af62bce
#
_cell.length_a   1.000
_cell.length_b   1.000
_cell.length_c   1.000
_cell.angle_alpha   90.00
_cell.angle_beta   90.00
_cell.angle_gamma   90.00
#
_symmetry.space_group_name_H-M   'P 1'
#
loop_
_entity.id
_entity.type
_entity.pdbx_description
1 polymer ?
#
loop_
_entity_poly.entity_id
_entity_poly.type
_entity_poly.pdbx_seq_one_letter_code
_entity_poly.pdbx_strand_id
1 'polypeptide(L)'
;MFVLSNAWRALTRSKGRTALTAFITLAVTFGTVAGLAIIQEDTNAHTTAYDQQKATLAIRPTAATWKKVSATDSASTKHYMTWTSYTEYATLVQSATNSLNFTVTETVPARVSGDLKALDGGSLGSASDDETGGQLIWRAFWTEDAAKASDLGTFEIVDGKDLSYDNKSSNPNTTGALVSEAFASANNLKVGDTLKVAAASDAQTTAELKVRGIYKYTSESAVANPVTAARNRENAIFTNYQTFAKAGLDPQSNDKTASGWAVPDLDVVFDAGDPATYKSLVSTLKKSKLPAKGYEVSSPSLESYNASLEPLDTLSSRAKTGTIALVAVGGVLLLILVLSGVWTPKRDDEIGMALVSGVTR
;
A
#
# COMPACT_ATOMS: atom_id res chain seq x y z
N MET A 1 -59.76 22.21 0.79
CA MET A 1 -59.41 22.55 2.19
C MET A 1 -59.90 21.52 3.22
N PHE A 2 -61.03 20.85 3.06
CA PHE A 2 -61.60 19.90 4.04
C PHE A 2 -60.69 18.68 4.31
N VAL A 3 -60.10 18.10 3.28
CA VAL A 3 -59.23 16.90 3.40
C VAL A 3 -57.96 17.23 4.20
N LEU A 4 -57.32 18.36 3.94
CA LEU A 4 -56.12 18.81 4.66
C LEU A 4 -56.40 19.12 6.14
N SER A 5 -57.53 19.74 6.42
CA SER A 5 -57.97 20.05 7.80
C SER A 5 -58.26 18.77 8.60
N ASN A 6 -58.91 17.77 7.98
CA ASN A 6 -59.18 16.49 8.64
C ASN A 6 -57.87 15.66 8.83
N ALA A 7 -56.96 15.66 7.86
CA ALA A 7 -55.65 15.02 8.00
C ALA A 7 -54.84 15.68 9.14
N TRP A 8 -54.88 17.02 9.25
CA TRP A 8 -54.20 17.73 10.33
C TRP A 8 -54.79 17.41 11.71
N ARG A 9 -56.13 17.34 11.82
CA ARG A 9 -56.81 16.95 13.07
C ARG A 9 -56.50 15.51 13.47
N ALA A 10 -56.39 14.58 12.51
CA ALA A 10 -56.01 13.21 12.78
C ALA A 10 -54.55 13.10 13.30
N LEU A 11 -53.63 13.87 12.72
CA LEU A 11 -52.24 13.96 13.15
C LEU A 11 -52.08 14.54 14.58
N THR A 12 -52.87 15.56 14.91
CA THR A 12 -52.81 16.22 16.22
C THR A 12 -53.50 15.44 17.34
N ARG A 13 -54.46 14.56 17.01
CA ARG A 13 -55.19 13.73 17.99
C ARG A 13 -54.34 12.58 18.55
N SER A 14 -53.36 12.12 17.80
CA SER A 14 -52.46 11.00 18.21
C SER A 14 -51.00 11.43 18.24
N LYS A 15 -50.69 12.48 19.01
CA LYS A 15 -49.36 13.13 19.03
C LYS A 15 -48.17 12.15 19.18
N GLY A 16 -48.25 11.21 20.13
CA GLY A 16 -47.17 10.25 20.36
C GLY A 16 -46.91 9.31 19.17
N ARG A 17 -47.98 8.86 18.51
CA ARG A 17 -47.87 7.98 17.35
C ARG A 17 -47.34 8.73 16.12
N THR A 18 -47.81 9.94 15.88
CA THR A 18 -47.34 10.81 14.81
C THR A 18 -45.86 11.14 15.01
N ALA A 19 -45.43 11.45 16.23
CA ALA A 19 -44.04 11.68 16.56
C ALA A 19 -43.16 10.42 16.33
N LEU A 20 -43.65 9.24 16.72
CA LEU A 20 -42.95 7.99 16.51
C LEU A 20 -42.83 7.65 15.01
N THR A 21 -43.89 7.80 14.25
CA THR A 21 -43.88 7.59 12.79
C THR A 21 -42.92 8.57 12.11
N ALA A 22 -42.93 9.85 12.47
CA ALA A 22 -42.03 10.84 11.93
C ALA A 22 -40.56 10.50 12.27
N PHE A 23 -40.28 10.07 13.51
CA PHE A 23 -38.96 9.67 13.94
C PHE A 23 -38.43 8.44 13.18
N ILE A 24 -39.25 7.39 13.05
CA ILE A 24 -38.89 6.18 12.29
C ILE A 24 -38.62 6.52 10.83
N THR A 25 -39.52 7.31 10.20
CA THR A 25 -39.35 7.73 8.80
C THR A 25 -38.06 8.51 8.62
N LEU A 26 -37.79 9.47 9.50
CA LEU A 26 -36.57 10.26 9.45
C LEU A 26 -35.32 9.39 9.64
N ALA A 27 -35.33 8.49 10.60
CA ALA A 27 -34.22 7.56 10.86
C ALA A 27 -33.96 6.63 9.67
N VAL A 28 -35.01 6.04 9.09
CA VAL A 28 -34.92 5.18 7.90
C VAL A 28 -34.41 5.97 6.70
N THR A 29 -34.97 7.14 6.45
CA THR A 29 -34.57 7.97 5.30
C THR A 29 -33.13 8.42 5.44
N PHE A 30 -32.74 8.98 6.60
CA PHE A 30 -31.36 9.43 6.84
C PHE A 30 -30.35 8.29 6.75
N GLY A 31 -30.64 7.17 7.41
CA GLY A 31 -29.75 6.02 7.39
C GLY A 31 -29.61 5.39 6.00
N THR A 32 -30.72 5.36 5.22
CA THR A 32 -30.69 4.87 3.84
C THR A 32 -29.86 5.79 2.95
N VAL A 33 -30.07 7.12 3.02
CA VAL A 33 -29.30 8.09 2.23
C VAL A 33 -27.82 8.02 2.58
N ALA A 34 -27.47 7.98 3.87
CA ALA A 34 -26.09 7.85 4.31
C ALA A 34 -25.45 6.54 3.82
N GLY A 35 -26.17 5.41 3.94
CA GLY A 35 -25.70 4.12 3.44
C GLY A 35 -25.48 4.10 1.93
N LEU A 36 -26.41 4.66 1.16
CA LEU A 36 -26.28 4.79 -0.29
C LEU A 36 -25.13 5.71 -0.70
N ALA A 37 -24.88 6.80 0.03
CA ALA A 37 -23.76 7.70 -0.23
C ALA A 37 -22.42 6.97 -0.07
N ILE A 38 -22.27 6.15 0.99
CA ILE A 38 -21.05 5.34 1.21
C ILE A 38 -20.87 4.33 0.07
N ILE A 39 -21.94 3.65 -0.34
CA ILE A 39 -21.90 2.67 -1.44
C ILE A 39 -21.54 3.35 -2.77
N GLN A 40 -22.05 4.54 -3.00
CA GLN A 40 -21.74 5.33 -4.20
C GLN A 40 -20.29 5.78 -4.22
N GLU A 41 -19.76 6.22 -3.08
CA GLU A 41 -18.35 6.62 -2.97
C GLU A 41 -17.40 5.45 -3.19
N ASP A 42 -17.72 4.29 -2.62
CA ASP A 42 -17.01 3.03 -2.87
C ASP A 42 -17.00 2.68 -4.37
N THR A 43 -18.16 2.76 -5.01
CA THR A 43 -18.26 2.51 -6.45
C THR A 43 -17.43 3.52 -7.27
N ASN A 44 -17.48 4.80 -6.90
CA ASN A 44 -16.72 5.84 -7.56
C ASN A 44 -15.20 5.64 -7.38
N ALA A 45 -14.76 5.23 -6.20
CA ALA A 45 -13.35 4.94 -5.92
C ALA A 45 -12.81 3.80 -6.79
N HIS A 46 -13.60 2.74 -6.99
CA HIS A 46 -13.20 1.58 -7.82
C HIS A 46 -13.41 1.79 -9.34
N THR A 47 -14.04 2.88 -9.76
CA THR A 47 -14.28 3.19 -11.19
C THR A 47 -13.59 4.48 -11.59
N THR A 48 -14.29 5.59 -11.48
CA THR A 48 -13.83 6.90 -11.99
C THR A 48 -12.52 7.35 -11.34
N ALA A 49 -12.39 7.23 -10.01
CA ALA A 49 -11.19 7.62 -9.32
C ALA A 49 -10.02 6.65 -9.60
N TYR A 50 -10.30 5.35 -9.75
CA TYR A 50 -9.31 4.37 -10.16
C TYR A 50 -8.75 4.67 -11.56
N ASP A 51 -9.62 4.99 -12.52
CA ASP A 51 -9.19 5.28 -13.91
C ASP A 51 -8.34 6.56 -14.02
N GLN A 52 -8.39 7.44 -13.00
CA GLN A 52 -7.59 8.65 -12.90
C GLN A 52 -6.25 8.44 -12.16
N GLN A 53 -5.99 7.24 -11.63
CA GLN A 53 -4.74 6.97 -10.94
C GLN A 53 -3.56 6.92 -11.91
N LYS A 54 -2.38 7.33 -11.44
CA LYS A 54 -1.14 7.03 -12.11
C LYS A 54 -0.84 5.55 -11.98
N ALA A 55 -0.62 4.88 -13.10
CA ALA A 55 -0.25 3.48 -13.13
C ALA A 55 1.25 3.32 -13.34
N THR A 56 1.84 2.43 -12.58
CA THR A 56 3.23 1.98 -12.78
C THR A 56 3.25 0.54 -13.26
N LEU A 57 4.38 0.11 -13.80
CA LEU A 57 4.60 -1.28 -14.21
C LEU A 57 5.94 -1.75 -13.66
N ALA A 58 5.90 -2.78 -12.83
CA ALA A 58 7.06 -3.49 -12.32
C ALA A 58 7.03 -4.95 -12.78
N ILE A 59 8.20 -5.49 -13.05
CA ILE A 59 8.37 -6.91 -13.39
C ILE A 59 9.32 -7.49 -12.35
N ARG A 60 8.82 -8.44 -11.58
CA ARG A 60 9.52 -8.97 -10.41
C ARG A 60 9.46 -10.49 -10.38
N PRO A 61 10.45 -11.17 -9.76
CA PRO A 61 10.33 -12.59 -9.50
C PRO A 61 9.09 -12.91 -8.67
N THR A 62 8.41 -14.01 -8.99
CA THR A 62 7.29 -14.50 -8.15
C THR A 62 7.77 -14.94 -6.77
N ALA A 63 6.88 -15.00 -5.80
CA ALA A 63 7.19 -15.51 -4.46
C ALA A 63 7.82 -16.91 -4.47
N ALA A 64 7.44 -17.77 -5.42
CA ALA A 64 8.03 -19.09 -5.61
C ALA A 64 9.47 -19.02 -6.16
N THR A 65 9.80 -18.02 -6.95
CA THR A 65 11.15 -17.76 -7.44
C THR A 65 12.03 -17.19 -6.34
N TRP A 66 11.51 -16.23 -5.55
CA TRP A 66 12.21 -15.67 -4.39
C TRP A 66 12.66 -16.73 -3.38
N LYS A 67 11.86 -17.78 -3.16
CA LYS A 67 12.23 -18.89 -2.27
C LYS A 67 13.47 -19.66 -2.72
N LYS A 68 13.93 -19.49 -3.95
CA LYS A 68 15.13 -20.12 -4.50
C LYS A 68 16.37 -19.24 -4.40
N VAL A 69 16.20 -17.99 -4.03
CA VAL A 69 17.28 -17.02 -3.88
C VAL A 69 17.86 -17.16 -2.48
N SER A 70 19.17 -17.35 -2.41
CA SER A 70 19.96 -17.31 -1.17
C SER A 70 20.90 -16.11 -1.23
N ALA A 71 20.95 -15.35 -0.17
CA ALA A 71 21.81 -14.17 -0.09
C ALA A 71 23.32 -14.51 -0.12
N THR A 72 23.68 -15.74 0.22
CA THR A 72 25.06 -16.23 0.28
C THR A 72 25.48 -17.06 -0.93
N ASP A 73 24.53 -17.55 -1.72
CA ASP A 73 24.80 -18.32 -2.93
C ASP A 73 24.70 -17.43 -4.18
N SER A 74 25.83 -17.04 -4.74
CA SER A 74 25.88 -16.24 -5.96
C SER A 74 25.19 -16.91 -7.17
N ALA A 75 25.09 -18.24 -7.19
CA ALA A 75 24.37 -18.94 -8.24
C ALA A 75 22.86 -18.74 -8.18
N SER A 76 22.32 -18.44 -7.02
CA SER A 76 20.88 -18.18 -6.85
C SER A 76 20.46 -16.79 -7.36
N THR A 77 21.38 -15.84 -7.45
CA THR A 77 21.12 -14.49 -7.95
C THR A 77 20.81 -14.45 -9.45
N LYS A 78 21.03 -15.56 -10.18
CA LYS A 78 20.53 -15.75 -11.55
C LYS A 78 18.99 -15.59 -11.67
N HIS A 79 18.29 -15.63 -10.57
CA HIS A 79 16.85 -15.40 -10.51
C HIS A 79 16.48 -13.91 -10.43
N TYR A 80 17.45 -13.02 -10.20
CA TYR A 80 17.22 -11.60 -10.30
C TYR A 80 17.01 -11.16 -11.76
N MET A 81 16.25 -10.10 -11.94
CA MET A 81 16.14 -9.47 -13.26
C MET A 81 17.47 -8.80 -13.60
N THR A 82 17.94 -9.01 -14.82
CA THR A 82 19.14 -8.35 -15.31
C THR A 82 18.82 -7.00 -15.95
N TRP A 83 19.81 -6.12 -16.02
CA TRP A 83 19.66 -4.85 -16.74
C TRP A 83 19.28 -5.04 -18.21
N THR A 84 19.84 -6.06 -18.86
CA THR A 84 19.51 -6.43 -20.24
C THR A 84 18.03 -6.74 -20.39
N SER A 85 17.43 -7.52 -19.46
CA SER A 85 16.00 -7.82 -19.47
C SER A 85 15.15 -6.57 -19.28
N TYR A 86 15.54 -5.67 -18.38
CA TYR A 86 14.83 -4.40 -18.21
C TYR A 86 14.90 -3.51 -19.44
N THR A 87 16.01 -3.49 -20.19
CA THR A 87 16.13 -2.75 -21.45
C THR A 87 15.14 -3.24 -22.50
N GLU A 88 14.89 -4.55 -22.54
CA GLU A 88 13.86 -5.14 -23.42
C GLU A 88 12.46 -4.64 -23.06
N TYR A 89 12.12 -4.63 -21.77
CA TYR A 89 10.83 -4.09 -21.29
C TYR A 89 10.72 -2.59 -21.51
N ALA A 90 11.80 -1.83 -21.33
CA ALA A 90 11.84 -0.39 -21.58
C ALA A 90 11.42 -0.05 -23.00
N THR A 91 11.86 -0.83 -23.97
CA THR A 91 11.49 -0.66 -25.39
C THR A 91 9.98 -0.83 -25.60
N LEU A 92 9.38 -1.83 -24.95
CA LEU A 92 7.93 -2.07 -25.04
C LEU A 92 7.12 -0.95 -24.37
N VAL A 93 7.56 -0.50 -23.19
CA VAL A 93 6.91 0.62 -22.47
C VAL A 93 6.98 1.89 -23.29
N GLN A 94 8.15 2.24 -23.82
CA GLN A 94 8.34 3.43 -24.65
C GLN A 94 7.44 3.41 -25.89
N SER A 95 7.30 2.24 -26.51
CA SER A 95 6.43 2.09 -27.70
C SER A 95 4.95 2.28 -27.37
N ALA A 96 4.51 1.98 -26.16
CA ALA A 96 3.12 2.08 -25.74
C ALA A 96 2.76 3.45 -25.16
N THR A 97 3.70 4.11 -24.45
CA THR A 97 3.45 5.37 -23.75
C THR A 97 3.99 6.59 -24.49
N ASN A 98 4.79 6.40 -25.56
CA ASN A 98 5.59 7.43 -26.24
C ASN A 98 6.57 8.18 -25.27
N SER A 99 6.83 7.61 -24.12
CA SER A 99 7.69 8.17 -23.06
C SER A 99 8.43 7.02 -22.40
N LEU A 100 9.60 7.30 -21.86
CA LEU A 100 10.36 6.34 -21.05
C LEU A 100 10.77 7.01 -19.74
N ASN A 101 9.88 6.91 -18.77
CA ASN A 101 10.14 7.32 -17.39
C ASN A 101 10.16 6.06 -16.51
N PHE A 102 11.17 5.94 -15.67
CA PHE A 102 11.29 4.83 -14.74
C PHE A 102 12.12 5.24 -13.52
N THR A 103 11.92 4.52 -12.45
CA THR A 103 12.76 4.59 -11.25
C THR A 103 13.54 3.30 -11.11
N VAL A 104 14.73 3.39 -10.53
CA VAL A 104 15.61 2.24 -10.28
C VAL A 104 16.00 2.22 -8.82
N THR A 105 15.82 1.06 -8.21
CA THR A 105 16.29 0.75 -6.86
C THR A 105 17.12 -0.51 -6.91
N GLU A 106 18.29 -0.48 -6.28
CA GLU A 106 19.19 -1.61 -6.16
C GLU A 106 19.31 -2.01 -4.70
N THR A 107 19.27 -3.28 -4.40
CA THR A 107 19.33 -3.76 -3.02
C THR A 107 20.28 -4.94 -2.91
N VAL A 108 21.18 -4.91 -1.92
CA VAL A 108 21.98 -6.06 -1.52
C VAL A 108 21.83 -6.32 -0.03
N PRO A 109 21.87 -7.57 0.40
CA PRO A 109 22.08 -7.91 1.79
C PRO A 109 23.53 -7.56 2.21
N ALA A 110 23.67 -7.03 3.42
CA ALA A 110 24.97 -6.68 3.97
C ALA A 110 25.08 -7.12 5.43
N ARG A 111 26.31 -7.19 5.92
CA ARG A 111 26.62 -7.49 7.32
C ARG A 111 27.09 -6.24 8.05
N VAL A 112 26.87 -6.22 9.34
CA VAL A 112 27.61 -5.30 10.22
C VAL A 112 29.10 -5.60 10.17
N SER A 113 29.94 -4.59 10.31
CA SER A 113 31.39 -4.72 10.37
C SER A 113 31.97 -3.87 11.49
N GLY A 114 33.02 -4.32 12.13
CA GLY A 114 33.59 -3.67 13.31
C GLY A 114 32.68 -3.80 14.53
N ASP A 115 32.49 -2.68 15.24
CA ASP A 115 31.69 -2.61 16.47
C ASP A 115 30.19 -2.36 16.24
N LEU A 116 29.76 -2.28 14.97
CA LEU A 116 28.35 -2.05 14.63
C LEU A 116 27.49 -3.25 15.03
N LYS A 117 26.28 -2.97 15.47
CA LYS A 117 25.27 -3.96 15.87
C LYS A 117 24.02 -3.75 15.04
N ALA A 118 23.52 -4.82 14.44
CA ALA A 118 22.19 -4.80 13.83
C ALA A 118 21.13 -4.78 14.93
N LEU A 119 20.00 -4.15 14.63
CA LEU A 119 18.83 -4.21 15.49
C LEU A 119 18.17 -5.58 15.38
N ASP A 120 17.69 -6.10 16.50
CA ASP A 120 16.94 -7.34 16.55
C ASP A 120 15.58 -7.19 15.83
N GLY A 121 15.03 -8.31 15.41
CA GLY A 121 13.70 -8.39 14.80
C GLY A 121 13.72 -8.88 13.35
N GLY A 122 12.53 -8.97 12.78
CA GLY A 122 12.32 -9.65 11.51
C GLY A 122 12.25 -11.17 11.65
N SER A 123 12.05 -11.86 10.54
CA SER A 123 11.91 -13.33 10.53
C SER A 123 13.24 -14.09 10.49
N LEU A 124 14.38 -13.39 10.53
CA LEU A 124 15.70 -14.03 10.56
C LEU A 124 15.94 -14.78 11.88
N GLY A 125 15.35 -14.30 12.98
CA GLY A 125 15.42 -14.96 14.26
C GLY A 125 16.87 -15.20 14.74
N SER A 126 17.17 -16.45 15.10
CA SER A 126 18.50 -16.88 15.56
C SER A 126 19.40 -17.43 14.44
N ALA A 127 19.00 -17.31 13.17
CA ALA A 127 19.84 -17.75 12.06
C ALA A 127 21.15 -16.94 12.01
N SER A 128 22.25 -17.62 11.66
CA SER A 128 23.57 -16.98 11.60
C SER A 128 23.64 -15.98 10.45
N ASP A 129 24.56 -15.01 10.54
CA ASP A 129 24.82 -14.07 9.46
C ASP A 129 25.29 -14.78 8.18
N ASP A 130 25.96 -15.94 8.31
CA ASP A 130 26.39 -16.75 7.17
C ASP A 130 25.20 -17.35 6.43
N GLU A 131 24.16 -17.78 7.15
CA GLU A 131 22.94 -18.34 6.55
C GLU A 131 22.04 -17.26 5.93
N THR A 132 21.96 -16.10 6.55
CA THR A 132 21.06 -15.02 6.15
C THR A 132 21.69 -14.02 5.18
N GLY A 133 23.00 -14.03 5.03
CA GLY A 133 23.74 -13.01 4.29
C GLY A 133 23.85 -11.68 5.04
N GLY A 134 23.68 -11.72 6.38
CA GLY A 134 23.69 -10.55 7.24
C GLY A 134 22.32 -9.92 7.44
N GLN A 135 22.21 -9.05 8.42
CA GLN A 135 20.96 -8.47 8.90
C GLN A 135 20.67 -7.08 8.32
N LEU A 136 21.62 -6.49 7.60
CA LEU A 136 21.48 -5.18 6.99
C LEU A 136 20.85 -5.27 5.61
N ILE A 137 20.14 -4.20 5.25
CA ILE A 137 19.62 -3.95 3.90
C ILE A 137 20.39 -2.75 3.37
N TRP A 138 21.32 -2.95 2.42
CA TRP A 138 21.91 -1.81 1.75
C TRP A 138 21.20 -1.55 0.44
N ARG A 139 20.59 -0.36 0.33
CA ARG A 139 19.75 0.03 -0.79
C ARG A 139 20.25 1.32 -1.43
N ALA A 140 20.35 1.31 -2.75
CA ALA A 140 20.68 2.48 -3.53
C ALA A 140 19.50 2.94 -4.37
N PHE A 141 19.26 4.25 -4.37
CA PHE A 141 18.28 4.90 -5.22
C PHE A 141 18.98 5.67 -6.34
N TRP A 142 18.47 5.54 -7.57
CA TRP A 142 19.02 6.30 -8.69
C TRP A 142 18.48 7.73 -8.75
N THR A 143 17.28 7.94 -8.24
CA THR A 143 16.59 9.23 -8.24
C THR A 143 15.86 9.47 -6.93
N GLU A 144 15.52 10.73 -6.67
CA GLU A 144 14.66 11.10 -5.54
C GLU A 144 13.29 10.42 -5.61
N ASP A 145 12.73 10.27 -6.82
CA ASP A 145 11.44 9.59 -7.01
C ASP A 145 11.52 8.11 -6.66
N ALA A 146 12.68 7.45 -6.91
CA ALA A 146 12.90 6.08 -6.44
C ALA A 146 12.92 5.99 -4.92
N ALA A 147 13.51 6.97 -4.24
CA ALA A 147 13.51 7.02 -2.77
C ALA A 147 12.10 7.25 -2.20
N LYS A 148 11.32 8.15 -2.81
CA LYS A 148 9.92 8.41 -2.43
C LYS A 148 9.00 7.22 -2.66
N ALA A 149 9.30 6.39 -3.66
CA ALA A 149 8.56 5.17 -3.99
C ALA A 149 9.10 3.91 -3.30
N SER A 150 9.95 4.05 -2.27
CA SER A 150 10.55 2.92 -1.56
C SER A 150 9.49 1.99 -0.96
N ASP A 151 9.59 0.71 -1.25
CA ASP A 151 8.73 -0.33 -0.69
C ASP A 151 9.05 -0.68 0.78
N LEU A 152 10.13 -0.13 1.35
CA LEU A 152 10.40 -0.20 2.79
C LEU A 152 9.57 0.80 3.61
N GLY A 153 8.92 1.74 2.98
CA GLY A 153 8.12 2.81 3.56
C GLY A 153 8.67 4.19 3.21
N THR A 154 7.81 5.19 3.35
CA THR A 154 8.23 6.59 3.26
C THR A 154 9.00 7.00 4.51
N PHE A 155 9.92 7.91 4.36
CA PHE A 155 10.76 8.38 5.47
C PHE A 155 11.00 9.88 5.38
N GLU A 156 11.36 10.47 6.51
CA GLU A 156 11.78 11.87 6.61
C GLU A 156 13.16 11.96 7.27
N ILE A 157 13.91 13.01 6.95
CA ILE A 157 15.22 13.26 7.56
C ILE A 157 15.02 13.99 8.88
N VAL A 158 15.48 13.38 9.97
CA VAL A 158 15.40 13.93 11.32
C VAL A 158 16.69 14.65 11.74
N ASP A 159 17.83 14.30 11.13
CA ASP A 159 19.10 14.99 11.35
C ASP A 159 19.97 14.91 10.08
N GLY A 160 20.77 15.95 9.82
CA GLY A 160 21.67 16.01 8.68
C GLY A 160 21.00 16.44 7.37
N LYS A 161 21.35 15.77 6.28
CA LYS A 161 20.89 16.08 4.92
C LYS A 161 20.48 14.83 4.18
N ASP A 162 19.49 14.96 3.32
CA ASP A 162 19.08 13.89 2.40
C ASP A 162 20.16 13.55 1.37
N LEU A 163 20.00 12.43 0.67
CA LEU A 163 20.87 12.01 -0.41
C LEU A 163 20.87 13.06 -1.54
N SER A 164 21.99 13.13 -2.24
CA SER A 164 22.08 13.92 -3.46
C SER A 164 22.03 12.99 -4.67
N TYR A 165 21.11 13.29 -5.58
CA TYR A 165 20.94 12.57 -6.84
C TYR A 165 21.48 13.35 -8.04
N ASP A 166 22.18 14.47 -7.79
CA ASP A 166 22.76 15.29 -8.85
C ASP A 166 24.01 14.63 -9.44
N ASN A 167 23.83 13.97 -10.58
CA ASN A 167 24.92 13.35 -11.33
C ASN A 167 25.76 14.33 -12.11
N LYS A 168 25.41 15.63 -12.10
CA LYS A 168 26.14 16.70 -12.82
C LYS A 168 27.21 17.36 -11.96
N SER A 169 27.23 17.09 -10.67
CA SER A 169 28.24 17.64 -9.76
C SER A 169 29.61 17.06 -10.06
N SER A 170 30.62 17.89 -10.17
CA SER A 170 32.02 17.50 -10.28
C SER A 170 32.55 16.80 -9.01
N ASN A 171 31.79 16.84 -7.93
CA ASN A 171 32.09 16.14 -6.67
C ASN A 171 30.85 15.41 -6.18
N PRO A 172 30.45 14.30 -6.83
CA PRO A 172 29.31 13.53 -6.40
C PRO A 172 29.54 12.98 -4.99
N ASN A 173 28.52 13.01 -4.16
CA ASN A 173 28.57 12.42 -2.82
C ASN A 173 28.51 10.90 -2.91
N THR A 174 29.65 10.28 -3.19
CA THR A 174 29.78 8.84 -3.45
C THR A 174 29.99 8.01 -2.19
N THR A 175 29.94 8.60 -1.01
CA THR A 175 30.14 7.90 0.28
C THR A 175 29.05 8.24 1.30
N GLY A 176 28.09 9.08 0.93
CA GLY A 176 27.00 9.47 1.82
C GLY A 176 25.94 8.36 1.97
N ALA A 177 25.55 8.15 3.20
CA ALA A 177 24.51 7.20 3.56
C ALA A 177 23.49 7.83 4.51
N LEU A 178 22.24 7.37 4.42
CA LEU A 178 21.23 7.59 5.43
C LEU A 178 21.11 6.32 6.27
N VAL A 179 20.98 6.49 7.58
CA VAL A 179 20.72 5.41 8.54
C VAL A 179 19.46 5.74 9.32
N SER A 180 18.74 4.73 9.78
CA SER A 180 17.54 4.97 10.58
C SER A 180 17.90 5.54 11.95
N GLU A 181 16.99 6.29 12.55
CA GLU A 181 17.13 6.84 13.90
C GLU A 181 17.37 5.72 14.93
N ALA A 182 16.67 4.59 14.77
CA ALA A 182 16.82 3.44 15.65
C ALA A 182 18.22 2.80 15.53
N PHE A 183 18.70 2.59 14.29
CA PHE A 183 20.04 2.04 14.04
C PHE A 183 21.13 3.00 14.52
N ALA A 184 21.00 4.30 14.22
CA ALA A 184 21.93 5.32 14.67
C ALA A 184 22.02 5.38 16.20
N SER A 185 20.88 5.35 16.89
CA SER A 185 20.81 5.34 18.35
C SER A 185 21.49 4.10 18.96
N ALA A 186 21.22 2.91 18.43
CA ALA A 186 21.79 1.65 18.93
C ALA A 186 23.32 1.57 18.77
N ASN A 187 23.86 2.30 17.79
CA ASN A 187 25.29 2.31 17.46
C ASN A 187 26.00 3.63 17.82
N ASN A 188 25.31 4.56 18.48
CA ASN A 188 25.81 5.91 18.81
C ASN A 188 26.35 6.69 17.60
N LEU A 189 25.77 6.46 16.41
CA LEU A 189 26.17 7.14 15.18
C LEU A 189 25.58 8.55 15.12
N LYS A 190 26.39 9.47 14.58
CA LYS A 190 26.01 10.86 14.33
C LYS A 190 26.28 11.23 12.87
N VAL A 191 25.64 12.26 12.40
CA VAL A 191 25.95 12.85 11.09
C VAL A 191 27.42 13.21 11.01
N GLY A 192 28.10 12.72 9.97
CA GLY A 192 29.53 12.90 9.77
C GLY A 192 30.38 11.70 10.17
N ASP A 193 29.86 10.78 10.96
CA ASP A 193 30.58 9.55 11.31
C ASP A 193 30.72 8.63 10.09
N THR A 194 31.71 7.73 10.16
CA THR A 194 31.90 6.68 9.14
C THR A 194 31.45 5.35 9.70
N LEU A 195 30.58 4.69 8.96
CA LEU A 195 30.16 3.31 9.22
C LEU A 195 30.79 2.38 8.20
N LYS A 196 31.09 1.15 8.60
CA LYS A 196 31.65 0.13 7.74
C LYS A 196 30.67 -1.03 7.63
N VAL A 197 30.35 -1.40 6.39
CA VAL A 197 29.49 -2.54 6.10
C VAL A 197 30.29 -3.60 5.35
N ALA A 198 29.95 -4.86 5.52
CA ALA A 198 30.60 -5.96 4.82
C ALA A 198 29.62 -6.67 3.89
N ALA A 199 30.18 -7.35 2.89
CA ALA A 199 29.37 -8.15 1.97
C ALA A 199 28.75 -9.36 2.69
N ALA A 200 27.57 -9.76 2.24
CA ALA A 200 26.81 -10.86 2.82
C ALA A 200 27.60 -12.19 2.79
N SER A 201 28.32 -12.46 1.70
CA SER A 201 29.06 -13.69 1.47
C SER A 201 30.51 -13.64 1.94
N ASP A 202 31.06 -12.44 2.18
CA ASP A 202 32.47 -12.25 2.54
C ASP A 202 32.66 -11.06 3.47
N ALA A 203 32.92 -11.34 4.74
CA ALA A 203 33.15 -10.31 5.76
C ALA A 203 34.45 -9.48 5.52
N GLN A 204 35.34 -9.90 4.64
CA GLN A 204 36.58 -9.17 4.31
C GLN A 204 36.29 -8.10 3.23
N THR A 205 35.32 -8.34 2.39
CA THR A 205 34.88 -7.35 1.41
C THR A 205 33.98 -6.30 2.10
N THR A 206 34.49 -5.07 2.20
CA THR A 206 33.84 -4.01 2.97
C THR A 206 33.73 -2.72 2.19
N ALA A 207 32.73 -1.90 2.58
CA ALA A 207 32.57 -0.54 2.12
C ALA A 207 32.48 0.43 3.31
N GLU A 208 33.14 1.57 3.18
CA GLU A 208 33.04 2.66 4.15
C GLU A 208 32.06 3.72 3.66
N LEU A 209 31.08 4.02 4.49
CA LEU A 209 30.02 4.95 4.20
C LEU A 209 30.00 6.09 5.23
N LYS A 210 29.93 7.32 4.79
CA LYS A 210 29.81 8.46 5.68
C LYS A 210 28.34 8.73 5.96
N VAL A 211 27.94 8.80 7.22
CA VAL A 211 26.57 9.17 7.63
C VAL A 211 26.32 10.62 7.20
N ARG A 212 25.45 10.79 6.23
CA ARG A 212 25.02 12.06 5.69
C ARG A 212 23.78 12.59 6.40
N GLY A 213 22.91 11.69 6.78
CA GLY A 213 21.67 12.01 7.48
C GLY A 213 21.12 10.80 8.23
N ILE A 214 20.26 11.13 9.18
CA ILE A 214 19.50 10.15 9.97
C ILE A 214 18.04 10.31 9.57
N TYR A 215 17.38 9.18 9.28
CA TYR A 215 16.00 9.18 8.83
C TYR A 215 15.09 8.41 9.81
N LYS A 216 13.80 8.70 9.74
CA LYS A 216 12.74 7.98 10.42
C LYS A 216 11.64 7.63 9.44
N TYR A 217 11.11 6.41 9.53
CA TYR A 217 9.94 6.02 8.73
C TYR A 217 8.69 6.75 9.17
N THR A 218 7.92 7.24 8.20
CA THR A 218 6.63 7.92 8.39
C THR A 218 5.44 7.06 7.98
N SER A 219 5.69 5.96 7.26
CA SER A 219 4.67 4.98 6.88
C SER A 219 5.20 3.56 6.96
N GLU A 220 4.26 2.60 7.01
CA GLU A 220 4.53 1.21 6.73
C GLU A 220 4.30 0.94 5.25
N SER A 221 5.00 -0.05 4.71
CA SER A 221 4.82 -0.52 3.35
C SER A 221 5.06 -2.02 3.27
N ALA A 222 4.49 -2.66 2.27
CA ALA A 222 4.72 -4.07 2.00
C ALA A 222 5.94 -4.23 1.11
N VAL A 223 7.00 -4.83 1.62
CA VAL A 223 8.22 -5.10 0.87
C VAL A 223 7.96 -6.21 -0.15
N ALA A 224 8.21 -5.91 -1.42
CA ALA A 224 7.94 -6.84 -2.52
C ALA A 224 8.84 -8.10 -2.46
N ASN A 225 10.12 -7.93 -2.09
CA ASN A 225 11.06 -9.02 -1.97
C ASN A 225 10.97 -9.66 -0.58
N PRO A 226 10.50 -10.91 -0.44
CA PRO A 226 10.34 -11.57 0.86
C PRO A 226 11.67 -11.82 1.58
N VAL A 227 12.79 -11.90 0.87
CA VAL A 227 14.14 -12.02 1.48
C VAL A 227 14.51 -10.70 2.17
N THR A 228 14.17 -9.58 1.57
CA THR A 228 14.33 -8.25 2.18
C THR A 228 13.31 -8.04 3.30
N ALA A 229 12.05 -8.44 3.10
CA ALA A 229 10.99 -8.34 4.11
C ALA A 229 11.27 -9.14 5.39
N ALA A 230 12.08 -10.20 5.29
CA ALA A 230 12.50 -10.99 6.44
C ALA A 230 13.44 -10.23 7.39
N ARG A 231 14.04 -9.11 6.95
CA ARG A 231 14.96 -8.29 7.75
C ARG A 231 14.23 -7.16 8.46
N ASN A 232 14.79 -6.72 9.59
CA ASN A 232 14.29 -5.51 10.23
C ASN A 232 14.57 -4.31 9.31
N ARG A 233 13.53 -3.61 8.88
CA ARG A 233 13.65 -2.44 7.98
C ARG A 233 14.48 -1.30 8.59
N GLU A 234 14.52 -1.19 9.92
CA GLU A 234 15.35 -0.19 10.61
C GLU A 234 16.86 -0.45 10.45
N ASN A 235 17.24 -1.64 10.00
CA ASN A 235 18.60 -1.96 9.60
C ASN A 235 18.92 -1.58 8.13
N ALA A 236 18.04 -0.80 7.48
CA ALA A 236 18.27 -0.34 6.12
C ALA A 236 19.23 0.85 6.11
N ILE A 237 20.20 0.78 5.20
CA ILE A 237 21.17 1.83 4.89
C ILE A 237 20.82 2.30 3.47
N PHE A 238 20.49 3.57 3.32
CA PHE A 238 20.15 4.15 2.03
C PHE A 238 21.31 4.96 1.48
N THR A 239 21.60 4.76 0.21
CA THR A 239 22.63 5.51 -0.53
C THR A 239 22.08 5.93 -1.90
N ASN A 240 22.81 6.80 -2.59
CA ASN A 240 22.58 7.01 -4.01
C ASN A 240 23.30 5.94 -4.83
N TYR A 241 22.94 5.84 -6.12
CA TYR A 241 23.57 4.91 -7.06
C TYR A 241 25.09 5.07 -7.12
N GLN A 242 25.61 6.29 -7.08
CA GLN A 242 27.06 6.55 -7.21
C GLN A 242 27.86 5.96 -6.04
N THR A 243 27.32 6.03 -4.84
CA THR A 243 27.92 5.37 -3.66
C THR A 243 27.97 3.86 -3.84
N PHE A 244 26.92 3.30 -4.39
CA PHE A 244 26.80 1.86 -4.67
C PHE A 244 27.78 1.42 -5.77
N ALA A 245 27.83 2.13 -6.89
CA ALA A 245 28.76 1.87 -7.99
C ALA A 245 30.22 1.98 -7.57
N LYS A 246 30.56 2.96 -6.71
CA LYS A 246 31.92 3.13 -6.16
C LYS A 246 32.36 1.92 -5.30
N ALA A 247 31.44 1.26 -4.63
CA ALA A 247 31.70 0.04 -3.88
C ALA A 247 31.84 -1.20 -4.78
N GLY A 248 31.68 -1.05 -6.10
CA GLY A 248 31.77 -2.14 -7.06
C GLY A 248 30.47 -2.91 -7.27
N LEU A 249 29.36 -2.28 -6.93
CA LEU A 249 28.00 -2.83 -7.02
C LEU A 249 27.25 -2.29 -8.24
N ASP A 250 27.93 -2.01 -9.35
CA ASP A 250 27.29 -1.52 -10.58
C ASP A 250 26.77 -2.68 -11.43
N PRO A 251 25.43 -2.92 -11.51
CA PRO A 251 24.86 -4.00 -12.30
C PRO A 251 24.92 -3.75 -13.81
N GLN A 252 25.18 -2.52 -14.25
CA GLN A 252 25.27 -2.22 -15.67
C GLN A 252 26.53 -2.83 -16.31
N SER A 253 27.56 -3.08 -15.50
CA SER A 253 28.84 -3.48 -16.04
C SER A 253 28.93 -4.93 -16.45
N ASN A 254 28.06 -5.89 -16.03
CA ASN A 254 28.08 -7.28 -16.54
C ASN A 254 27.15 -8.30 -15.84
N ASP A 255 26.14 -7.90 -15.12
CA ASP A 255 25.41 -8.82 -14.22
C ASP A 255 26.34 -9.53 -13.21
N LYS A 256 27.54 -8.98 -13.01
CA LYS A 256 28.55 -9.46 -12.09
C LYS A 256 29.02 -8.31 -11.23
N THR A 257 29.16 -8.56 -9.95
CA THR A 257 29.74 -7.60 -9.03
C THR A 257 31.26 -7.72 -8.98
N ALA A 258 31.93 -6.68 -8.51
CA ALA A 258 33.30 -6.80 -8.05
C ALA A 258 33.36 -7.87 -6.98
N SER A 259 34.54 -8.48 -6.85
CA SER A 259 34.78 -9.61 -5.96
C SER A 259 34.20 -9.42 -4.56
N GLY A 260 33.45 -10.39 -4.10
CA GLY A 260 32.95 -10.49 -2.73
C GLY A 260 31.53 -9.98 -2.48
N TRP A 261 31.00 -9.08 -3.30
CA TRP A 261 29.62 -8.63 -3.15
C TRP A 261 28.63 -9.56 -3.88
N ALA A 262 27.45 -9.72 -3.32
CA ALA A 262 26.34 -10.36 -4.04
C ALA A 262 25.86 -9.47 -5.20
N VAL A 263 25.29 -10.08 -6.24
CA VAL A 263 24.62 -9.33 -7.31
C VAL A 263 23.44 -8.54 -6.72
N PRO A 264 23.32 -7.23 -6.99
CA PRO A 264 22.17 -6.46 -6.52
C PRO A 264 20.85 -6.99 -7.08
N ASP A 265 19.84 -7.00 -6.24
CA ASP A 265 18.45 -7.11 -6.67
C ASP A 265 18.04 -5.77 -7.31
N LEU A 266 17.80 -5.83 -8.61
CA LEU A 266 17.46 -4.66 -9.42
C LEU A 266 15.94 -4.56 -9.58
N ASP A 267 15.35 -3.53 -8.99
CA ASP A 267 13.93 -3.22 -9.15
C ASP A 267 13.76 -1.98 -10.02
N VAL A 268 13.20 -2.17 -11.22
CA VAL A 268 12.89 -1.09 -12.15
C VAL A 268 11.38 -0.95 -12.26
N VAL A 269 10.89 0.24 -11.93
CA VAL A 269 9.48 0.57 -11.99
C VAL A 269 9.26 1.60 -13.08
N PHE A 270 8.56 1.21 -14.14
CA PHE A 270 8.22 2.06 -15.27
C PHE A 270 6.96 2.87 -14.99
N ASP A 271 6.90 4.09 -15.48
CA ASP A 271 5.67 4.88 -15.55
C ASP A 271 4.81 4.35 -16.72
N ALA A 272 3.67 3.79 -16.41
CA ALA A 272 2.71 3.28 -17.39
C ALA A 272 1.60 4.29 -17.71
N GLY A 273 1.64 5.49 -17.14
CA GLY A 273 0.66 6.55 -17.33
C GLY A 273 -0.63 6.31 -16.56
N ASP A 274 -1.57 5.58 -17.15
CA ASP A 274 -2.90 5.32 -16.58
C ASP A 274 -3.23 3.82 -16.53
N PRO A 275 -4.30 3.40 -15.81
CA PRO A 275 -4.69 2.00 -15.70
C PRO A 275 -5.05 1.33 -17.03
N ALA A 276 -5.57 2.06 -18.02
CA ALA A 276 -5.91 1.50 -19.32
C ALA A 276 -4.65 1.18 -20.12
N THR A 277 -3.67 2.08 -20.11
CA THR A 277 -2.34 1.88 -20.72
C THR A 277 -1.61 0.73 -20.03
N TYR A 278 -1.64 0.64 -18.71
CA TYR A 278 -1.10 -0.50 -17.98
C TYR A 278 -1.72 -1.84 -18.41
N LYS A 279 -3.05 -1.93 -18.50
CA LYS A 279 -3.75 -3.13 -18.98
C LYS A 279 -3.33 -3.51 -20.41
N SER A 280 -3.15 -2.52 -21.27
CA SER A 280 -2.67 -2.71 -22.64
C SER A 280 -1.23 -3.25 -22.68
N LEU A 281 -0.33 -2.68 -21.87
CA LEU A 281 1.04 -3.15 -21.70
C LEU A 281 1.10 -4.60 -21.22
N VAL A 282 0.34 -4.96 -20.20
CA VAL A 282 0.25 -6.33 -19.68
C VAL A 282 -0.22 -7.29 -20.77
N SER A 283 -1.21 -6.88 -21.58
CA SER A 283 -1.68 -7.68 -22.73
C SER A 283 -0.59 -7.88 -23.79
N THR A 284 0.18 -6.83 -24.09
CA THR A 284 1.29 -6.86 -25.05
C THR A 284 2.42 -7.77 -24.58
N LEU A 285 2.80 -7.66 -23.31
CA LEU A 285 3.81 -8.55 -22.68
C LEU A 285 3.38 -10.01 -22.77
N LYS A 286 2.14 -10.33 -22.44
CA LYS A 286 1.60 -11.69 -22.56
C LYS A 286 1.66 -12.23 -24.00
N LYS A 287 1.31 -11.42 -25.00
CA LYS A 287 1.41 -11.81 -26.43
C LYS A 287 2.85 -12.09 -26.85
N SER A 288 3.80 -11.35 -26.30
CA SER A 288 5.24 -11.53 -26.53
C SER A 288 5.85 -12.64 -25.66
N LYS A 289 5.03 -13.36 -24.87
CA LYS A 289 5.46 -14.39 -23.90
C LYS A 289 6.43 -13.86 -22.85
N LEU A 290 6.29 -12.60 -22.51
CA LEU A 290 7.04 -11.92 -21.44
C LEU A 290 6.11 -11.64 -20.25
N PRO A 291 6.65 -11.56 -19.04
CA PRO A 291 7.99 -11.99 -18.66
C PRO A 291 8.17 -13.51 -18.74
N ALA A 292 9.41 -13.96 -18.65
CA ALA A 292 9.74 -15.39 -18.60
C ALA A 292 9.06 -16.08 -17.40
N LYS A 293 8.96 -17.40 -17.43
CA LYS A 293 8.39 -18.19 -16.33
C LYS A 293 9.14 -17.92 -15.02
N GLY A 294 8.41 -17.64 -13.96
CA GLY A 294 8.95 -17.33 -12.65
C GLY A 294 8.98 -15.84 -12.34
N TYR A 295 8.50 -15.01 -13.25
CA TYR A 295 8.33 -13.57 -13.05
C TYR A 295 6.87 -13.17 -13.24
N GLU A 296 6.49 -12.08 -12.61
CA GLU A 296 5.15 -11.52 -12.68
C GLU A 296 5.19 -10.03 -12.98
N VAL A 297 4.11 -9.53 -13.56
CA VAL A 297 3.91 -8.11 -13.83
C VAL A 297 2.91 -7.58 -12.83
N SER A 298 3.28 -6.52 -12.13
CA SER A 298 2.43 -5.84 -11.16
C SER A 298 2.43 -4.33 -11.39
N SER A 299 1.52 -3.64 -10.71
CA SER A 299 1.48 -2.19 -10.65
C SER A 299 1.54 -1.73 -9.20
N PRO A 300 2.73 -1.43 -8.65
CA PRO A 300 2.87 -1.02 -7.26
C PRO A 300 1.99 0.17 -6.88
N SER A 301 1.81 1.13 -7.79
CA SER A 301 0.95 2.29 -7.54
C SER A 301 -0.53 1.91 -7.44
N LEU A 302 -1.04 1.05 -8.33
CA LEU A 302 -2.44 0.61 -8.30
C LEU A 302 -2.70 -0.35 -7.14
N GLU A 303 -1.74 -1.20 -6.78
CA GLU A 303 -1.81 -2.07 -5.61
C GLU A 303 -1.88 -1.24 -4.32
N SER A 304 -1.05 -0.20 -4.20
CA SER A 304 -1.08 0.74 -3.08
C SER A 304 -2.41 1.50 -3.02
N TYR A 305 -2.93 1.95 -4.17
CA TYR A 305 -4.25 2.58 -4.23
C TYR A 305 -5.34 1.64 -3.76
N ASN A 306 -5.40 0.41 -4.29
CA ASN A 306 -6.40 -0.58 -3.88
C ASN A 306 -6.29 -0.92 -2.38
N ALA A 307 -5.08 -1.07 -1.84
CA ALA A 307 -4.87 -1.27 -0.41
C ALA A 307 -5.41 -0.09 0.44
N SER A 308 -5.30 1.13 -0.06
CA SER A 308 -5.84 2.31 0.61
C SER A 308 -7.38 2.35 0.66
N LEU A 309 -8.06 1.60 -0.22
CA LEU A 309 -9.52 1.49 -0.25
C LEU A 309 -10.10 0.46 0.73
N GLU A 310 -9.29 -0.42 1.31
CA GLU A 310 -9.75 -1.48 2.23
C GLU A 310 -10.68 -0.99 3.37
N PRO A 311 -10.40 0.16 4.03
CA PRO A 311 -11.32 0.71 5.02
C PRO A 311 -12.67 1.13 4.42
N LEU A 312 -12.67 1.70 3.21
CA LEU A 312 -13.88 2.10 2.48
C LEU A 312 -14.70 0.88 2.04
N ASP A 313 -14.05 -0.16 1.52
CA ASP A 313 -14.67 -1.44 1.14
C ASP A 313 -15.39 -2.07 2.33
N THR A 314 -14.71 -2.10 3.49
CA THR A 314 -15.27 -2.60 4.74
C THR A 314 -16.49 -1.79 5.17
N LEU A 315 -16.41 -0.46 5.10
CA LEU A 315 -17.49 0.44 5.43
C LEU A 315 -18.67 0.28 4.47
N SER A 316 -18.41 0.19 3.16
CA SER A 316 -19.41 -0.04 2.12
C SER A 316 -20.15 -1.38 2.31
N SER A 317 -19.41 -2.45 2.62
CA SER A 317 -20.01 -3.75 2.92
C SER A 317 -20.96 -3.70 4.12
N ARG A 318 -20.57 -3.00 5.20
CA ARG A 318 -21.43 -2.76 6.36
C ARG A 318 -22.63 -1.87 6.02
N ALA A 319 -22.42 -0.84 5.21
CA ALA A 319 -23.48 0.05 4.76
C ALA A 319 -24.52 -0.70 3.90
N LYS A 320 -24.11 -1.58 2.99
CA LYS A 320 -25.01 -2.43 2.20
C LYS A 320 -25.92 -3.26 3.10
N THR A 321 -25.32 -3.99 4.06
CA THR A 321 -26.08 -4.81 5.01
C THR A 321 -26.99 -3.97 5.91
N GLY A 322 -26.47 -2.88 6.45
CA GLY A 322 -27.19 -1.96 7.33
C GLY A 322 -28.38 -1.28 6.63
N THR A 323 -28.19 -0.83 5.39
CA THR A 323 -29.25 -0.21 4.59
C THR A 323 -30.38 -1.19 4.30
N ILE A 324 -30.06 -2.42 3.91
CA ILE A 324 -31.07 -3.45 3.67
C ILE A 324 -31.86 -3.75 4.97
N ALA A 325 -31.16 -3.94 6.09
CA ALA A 325 -31.80 -4.19 7.38
C ALA A 325 -32.68 -3.02 7.82
N LEU A 326 -32.19 -1.78 7.65
CA LEU A 326 -32.92 -0.56 8.02
C LEU A 326 -34.21 -0.39 7.22
N VAL A 327 -34.16 -0.62 5.91
CA VAL A 327 -35.33 -0.55 5.04
C VAL A 327 -36.32 -1.66 5.37
N ALA A 328 -35.86 -2.89 5.57
CA ALA A 328 -36.73 -4.03 5.90
C ALA A 328 -37.42 -3.83 7.26
N VAL A 329 -36.66 -3.57 8.32
CA VAL A 329 -37.19 -3.40 9.68
C VAL A 329 -38.03 -2.12 9.79
N GLY A 330 -37.52 -1.00 9.27
CA GLY A 330 -38.22 0.28 9.26
C GLY A 330 -39.51 0.23 8.46
N GLY A 331 -39.50 -0.41 7.30
CA GLY A 331 -40.70 -0.65 6.48
C GLY A 331 -41.77 -1.46 7.22
N VAL A 332 -41.39 -2.56 7.87
CA VAL A 332 -42.31 -3.37 8.68
C VAL A 332 -42.89 -2.55 9.86
N LEU A 333 -42.03 -1.80 10.58
CA LEU A 333 -42.51 -0.96 11.68
C LEU A 333 -43.50 0.13 11.22
N LEU A 334 -43.20 0.79 10.10
CA LEU A 334 -44.10 1.79 9.52
C LEU A 334 -45.43 1.14 9.10
N LEU A 335 -45.39 -0.05 8.52
CA LEU A 335 -46.61 -0.77 8.09
C LEU A 335 -47.46 -1.15 9.30
N ILE A 336 -46.87 -1.64 10.38
CA ILE A 336 -47.56 -1.93 11.65
C ILE A 336 -48.21 -0.66 12.21
N LEU A 337 -47.51 0.48 12.21
CA LEU A 337 -48.02 1.75 12.70
C LEU A 337 -49.21 2.26 11.86
N VAL A 338 -49.15 2.11 10.53
CA VAL A 338 -50.24 2.49 9.62
C VAL A 338 -51.45 1.56 9.86
N LEU A 339 -51.28 0.26 9.84
CA LEU A 339 -52.38 -0.70 10.06
C LEU A 339 -53.04 -0.52 11.42
N SER A 340 -52.27 -0.35 12.48
CA SER A 340 -52.85 -0.08 13.81
C SER A 340 -53.67 1.21 13.87
N GLY A 341 -53.44 2.17 12.93
CA GLY A 341 -54.22 3.39 12.79
C GLY A 341 -55.57 3.23 12.11
N VAL A 342 -55.65 2.28 11.25
CA VAL A 342 -56.91 1.98 10.54
C VAL A 342 -57.81 1.11 11.44
N TRP A 343 -57.29 0.29 12.31
CA TRP A 343 -58.08 -0.61 13.16
C TRP A 343 -58.62 0.03 14.43
N THR A 344 -57.91 0.98 15.05
CA THR A 344 -58.37 1.63 16.29
C THR A 344 -59.68 2.44 16.14
N PRO A 345 -59.89 3.22 15.07
CA PRO A 345 -61.18 3.95 14.94
C PRO A 345 -62.38 3.04 14.80
N LYS A 346 -62.28 1.95 14.03
CA LYS A 346 -63.38 0.99 13.86
C LYS A 346 -63.75 0.31 15.16
N ARG A 347 -62.76 -0.04 15.98
CA ARG A 347 -63.01 -0.69 17.26
C ARG A 347 -63.61 0.24 18.31
N ASP A 348 -63.26 1.52 18.29
CA ASP A 348 -63.87 2.51 19.15
C ASP A 348 -65.34 2.80 18.75
N ASP A 349 -65.63 2.79 17.45
CA ASP A 349 -67.00 2.94 16.92
C ASP A 349 -67.86 1.69 17.25
N GLU A 350 -67.28 0.46 17.17
CA GLU A 350 -67.95 -0.78 17.55
C GLU A 350 -68.23 -0.85 19.05
N ILE A 351 -67.26 -0.42 19.89
CA ILE A 351 -67.46 -0.33 21.34
C ILE A 351 -68.48 0.73 21.69
N GLY A 352 -68.45 1.86 20.98
CA GLY A 352 -69.40 2.94 21.15
C GLY A 352 -70.80 2.51 20.81
N MET A 353 -71.01 1.76 19.71
CA MET A 353 -72.35 1.21 19.35
C MET A 353 -72.77 0.11 20.31
N ALA A 354 -71.89 -0.74 20.80
CA ALA A 354 -72.20 -1.76 21.79
C ALA A 354 -72.65 -1.16 23.14
N LEU A 355 -72.00 -0.06 23.57
CA LEU A 355 -72.38 0.66 24.77
C LEU A 355 -73.74 1.35 24.62
N VAL A 356 -74.08 1.90 23.46
CA VAL A 356 -75.38 2.58 23.16
C VAL A 356 -76.52 1.53 23.05
N SER A 357 -76.19 0.30 22.59
CA SER A 357 -77.15 -0.82 22.51
C SER A 357 -77.34 -1.56 23.86
N GLY A 358 -76.77 -1.11 24.96
CA GLY A 358 -77.03 -1.62 26.31
C GLY A 358 -76.26 -2.93 26.64
N VAL A 359 -75.20 -3.27 25.86
CA VAL A 359 -74.31 -4.38 26.19
C VAL A 359 -73.37 -3.93 27.28
N THR A 360 -73.62 -4.28 28.53
CA THR A 360 -72.71 -4.10 29.66
C THR A 360 -71.52 -5.09 29.57
N ARG A 361 -70.35 -4.66 29.98
CA ARG A 361 -69.15 -5.46 30.08
C ARG A 361 -69.35 -6.66 31.00
#